data_4db426010d0a17f978d608ca23f39a18
#
_entry.id   4db426010d0a17f978d608ca23f39a18
#
_cell.length_a   1.000
_cell.length_b   1.000
_cell.length_c   1.000
_cell.angle_alpha   90.00
_cell.angle_beta   90.00
_cell.angle_gamma   90.00
#
_symmetry.space_group_name_H-M   'P 1'
#
loop_
_entity.id
_entity.type
_entity.pdbx_description
1 polymer ?
#
loop_
_entity_poly.entity_id
_entity_poly.type
_entity_poly.pdbx_seq_one_letter_code
_entity_poly.pdbx_strand_id
1 'polypeptide(L)'
;MANRWGNSGNSVRLYFLGSKITAGGDCSHDIKKRLLLERKVMTNLDSILKNRDITLPTKDHLIKAVVFPVVMYGCESWTIKKAKHQRIDAFELWYWRRLLRVPWTARRANWSILEEISPGYSLEGLMLKLKFQYLVTWCEKLTPWKRP
;
A
#
# COMPACT_ATOMS: atom_id res chain seq x y z
N MET A 1 17.42 11.47 49.80
CA MET A 1 18.06 11.48 48.45
C MET A 1 17.03 11.03 47.43
N ALA A 2 16.47 11.97 46.68
CA ALA A 2 15.40 11.69 45.72
C ALA A 2 16.01 11.38 44.36
N ASN A 3 15.73 10.21 43.85
CA ASN A 3 16.15 9.76 42.51
C ASN A 3 15.37 10.53 41.46
N ARG A 4 16.01 11.50 40.86
CA ARG A 4 15.54 12.29 39.73
C ARG A 4 15.83 11.57 38.43
N TRP A 5 15.09 10.52 38.13
CA TRP A 5 15.03 10.02 36.77
C TRP A 5 13.84 10.68 36.08
N GLY A 6 14.13 11.80 35.44
CA GLY A 6 13.20 12.45 34.57
C GLY A 6 12.86 11.52 33.44
N ASN A 7 11.60 11.10 33.38
CA ASN A 7 11.02 10.31 32.30
C ASN A 7 10.89 11.21 31.06
N SER A 8 12.03 11.48 30.42
CA SER A 8 12.05 12.10 29.09
C SER A 8 11.65 11.05 28.08
N GLY A 9 10.37 11.03 27.73
CA GLY A 9 9.81 10.16 26.72
C GLY A 9 10.38 10.40 25.32
N ASN A 10 11.68 10.24 25.16
CA ASN A 10 12.31 10.11 23.86
C ASN A 10 11.92 8.76 23.27
N SER A 11 10.76 8.73 22.61
CA SER A 11 10.44 7.61 21.74
C SER A 11 11.54 7.50 20.68
N VAL A 12 12.39 6.50 20.82
CA VAL A 12 13.43 6.18 19.84
C VAL A 12 12.75 5.98 18.48
N ARG A 13 12.94 6.95 17.60
CA ARG A 13 12.39 6.92 16.23
C ARG A 13 13.42 6.29 15.34
N LEU A 14 13.27 5.02 15.03
CA LEU A 14 14.08 4.31 14.07
C LEU A 14 13.44 4.44 12.68
N TYR A 15 14.26 4.80 11.70
CA TYR A 15 13.87 4.79 10.30
C TYR A 15 14.62 3.65 9.60
N PHE A 16 13.89 2.73 9.00
CA PHE A 16 14.45 1.62 8.24
C PHE A 16 13.85 1.59 6.84
N LEU A 17 14.69 1.68 5.81
CA LEU A 17 14.27 1.72 4.41
C LEU A 17 13.16 2.76 4.13
N GLY A 18 13.25 3.92 4.78
CA GLY A 18 12.27 5.00 4.62
C GLY A 18 10.95 4.80 5.38
N SER A 19 10.81 3.72 6.15
CA SER A 19 9.67 3.46 7.03
C SER A 19 10.02 3.79 8.48
N LYS A 20 9.09 4.42 9.19
CA LYS A 20 9.23 4.75 10.61
C LYS A 20 8.85 3.53 11.45
N ILE A 21 9.82 2.99 12.18
CA ILE A 21 9.57 1.92 13.14
C ILE A 21 9.28 2.56 14.49
N THR A 22 8.12 2.26 15.06
CA THR A 22 7.74 2.66 16.42
C THR A 22 7.70 1.42 17.31
N ALA A 23 8.02 1.60 18.60
CA ALA A 23 7.97 0.52 19.59
C ALA A 23 6.59 -0.18 19.66
N GLY A 24 5.51 0.54 19.34
CA GLY A 24 4.15 0.01 19.26
C GLY A 24 3.77 -0.63 17.92
N GLY A 25 4.69 -0.74 16.95
CA GLY A 25 4.42 -1.29 15.62
C GLY A 25 3.37 -0.49 14.82
N ASP A 26 3.16 0.79 15.14
CA ASP A 26 2.17 1.61 14.43
C ASP A 26 2.72 2.15 13.10
N CYS A 27 2.25 1.58 12.00
CA CYS A 27 2.57 1.99 10.63
C CYS A 27 1.54 2.96 10.02
N SER A 28 0.60 3.50 10.80
CA SER A 28 -0.47 4.37 10.30
C SER A 28 0.06 5.61 9.57
N HIS A 29 1.14 6.18 10.03
CA HIS A 29 1.77 7.34 9.41
C HIS A 29 2.36 6.99 8.05
N ASP A 30 3.04 5.86 7.96
CA ASP A 30 3.68 5.42 6.70
C ASP A 30 2.62 5.05 5.65
N ILE A 31 1.57 4.34 6.05
CA ILE A 31 0.44 4.04 5.16
C ILE A 31 -0.18 5.33 4.63
N LYS A 32 -0.48 6.30 5.51
CA LYS A 32 -1.02 7.60 5.07
C LYS A 32 -0.10 8.32 4.10
N LYS A 33 1.20 8.37 4.41
CA LYS A 33 2.21 9.02 3.56
C LYS A 33 2.28 8.38 2.19
N ARG A 34 2.27 7.04 2.12
CA ARG A 34 2.30 6.29 0.85
C ARG A 34 1.04 6.55 0.02
N LEU A 35 -0.14 6.46 0.63
CA LEU A 35 -1.40 6.75 -0.05
C LEU A 35 -1.48 8.19 -0.57
N LEU A 36 -0.86 9.16 0.12
CA LEU A 36 -0.79 10.55 -0.35
C LEU A 36 0.18 10.71 -1.54
N LEU A 37 1.34 10.06 -1.50
CA LEU A 37 2.29 10.06 -2.61
C LEU A 37 1.67 9.49 -3.86
N GLU A 38 0.94 8.40 -3.71
CA GLU A 38 0.27 7.72 -4.80
C GLU A 38 -0.84 8.55 -5.43
N ARG A 39 -1.62 9.26 -4.62
CA ARG A 39 -2.59 10.23 -5.17
C ARG A 39 -1.94 11.27 -6.06
N LYS A 40 -0.73 11.73 -5.71
CA LYS A 40 0.05 12.64 -6.56
C LYS A 40 0.47 11.96 -7.86
N VAL A 41 0.98 10.73 -7.80
CA VAL A 41 1.36 9.96 -8.99
C VAL A 41 0.14 9.75 -9.90
N MET A 42 -1.00 9.35 -9.34
CA MET A 42 -2.26 9.21 -10.08
C MET A 42 -2.73 10.52 -10.72
N THR A 43 -2.50 11.64 -10.06
CA THR A 43 -2.84 12.96 -10.61
C THR A 43 -1.94 13.31 -11.81
N ASN A 44 -0.66 12.96 -11.73
CA ASN A 44 0.28 13.14 -12.86
C ASN A 44 -0.08 12.24 -14.06
N LEU A 45 -0.66 11.07 -13.81
CA LEU A 45 -1.12 10.16 -14.86
C LEU A 45 -2.51 10.52 -15.42
N ASP A 46 -3.16 11.56 -14.91
CA ASP A 46 -4.54 11.91 -15.23
C ASP A 46 -4.77 12.16 -16.73
N SER A 47 -3.81 12.77 -17.42
CA SER A 47 -3.84 12.98 -18.86
C SER A 47 -3.90 11.66 -19.64
N ILE A 48 -3.10 10.69 -19.23
CA ILE A 48 -3.07 9.36 -19.84
C ILE A 48 -4.36 8.59 -19.52
N LEU A 49 -4.80 8.66 -18.28
CA LEU A 49 -6.01 7.97 -17.82
C LEU A 49 -7.28 8.55 -18.50
N LYS A 50 -7.29 9.84 -18.84
CA LYS A 50 -8.38 10.50 -19.55
C LYS A 50 -8.35 10.25 -21.06
N ASN A 51 -7.24 9.82 -21.62
CA ASN A 51 -7.17 9.54 -23.04
C ASN A 51 -8.12 8.40 -23.42
N ARG A 52 -8.91 8.60 -24.50
CA ARG A 52 -9.88 7.60 -24.99
C ARG A 52 -9.24 6.55 -25.88
N ASP A 53 -8.10 6.88 -26.51
CA ASP A 53 -7.41 5.97 -27.42
C ASP A 53 -6.69 4.84 -26.68
N ILE A 54 -6.46 4.99 -25.37
CA ILE A 54 -5.82 4.00 -24.53
C ILE A 54 -6.88 3.07 -23.94
N THR A 55 -6.73 1.78 -24.17
CA THR A 55 -7.66 0.75 -23.69
C THR A 55 -7.61 0.60 -22.17
N LEU A 56 -8.70 0.13 -21.57
CA LEU A 56 -8.78 -0.09 -20.13
C LEU A 56 -7.70 -1.07 -19.60
N PRO A 57 -7.43 -2.22 -20.26
CA PRO A 57 -6.37 -3.12 -19.83
C PRO A 57 -4.98 -2.47 -19.84
N THR A 58 -4.69 -1.62 -20.83
CA THR A 58 -3.42 -0.90 -20.91
C THR A 58 -3.27 0.09 -19.77
N LYS A 59 -4.34 0.80 -19.42
CA LYS A 59 -4.37 1.71 -18.27
C LYS A 59 -4.17 0.95 -16.95
N ASP A 60 -4.83 -0.19 -16.78
CA ASP A 60 -4.69 -1.04 -15.60
C ASP A 60 -3.24 -1.54 -15.46
N HIS A 61 -2.64 -2.01 -16.55
CA HIS A 61 -1.24 -2.43 -16.57
C HIS A 61 -0.28 -1.29 -16.19
N LEU A 62 -0.48 -0.10 -16.76
CA LEU A 62 0.33 1.07 -16.45
C LEU A 62 0.25 1.43 -14.95
N ILE A 63 -0.95 1.40 -14.37
CA ILE A 63 -1.14 1.71 -12.96
C ILE A 63 -0.47 0.65 -12.09
N LYS A 64 -0.63 -0.62 -12.40
CA LYS A 64 0.03 -1.72 -11.68
C LYS A 64 1.56 -1.59 -11.73
N ALA A 65 2.11 -1.12 -12.85
CA ALA A 65 3.55 -0.95 -13.02
C ALA A 65 4.11 0.29 -12.31
N VAL A 66 3.36 1.38 -12.23
CA VAL A 66 3.86 2.68 -11.74
C VAL A 66 3.36 3.00 -10.34
N VAL A 67 2.06 2.78 -10.10
CA VAL A 67 1.39 3.21 -8.86
C VAL A 67 1.58 2.20 -7.75
N PHE A 68 1.37 0.92 -8.02
CA PHE A 68 1.47 -0.13 -7.00
C PHE A 68 2.85 -0.23 -6.34
N PRO A 69 3.98 -0.12 -7.04
CA PRO A 69 5.28 -0.12 -6.37
C PRO A 69 5.45 1.02 -5.37
N VAL A 70 4.86 2.19 -5.64
CA VAL A 70 4.91 3.34 -4.70
C VAL A 70 4.16 3.05 -3.41
N VAL A 71 2.97 2.43 -3.49
CA VAL A 71 2.18 2.04 -2.31
C VAL A 71 2.89 0.95 -1.53
N MET A 72 3.31 -0.09 -2.25
CA MET A 72 3.82 -1.32 -1.65
C MET A 72 5.23 -1.19 -1.12
N TYR A 73 5.94 -0.09 -1.42
CA TYR A 73 7.29 0.11 -0.92
C TYR A 73 7.34 0.14 0.61
N GLY A 74 8.04 -0.82 1.20
CA GLY A 74 8.18 -0.96 2.65
C GLY A 74 6.98 -1.58 3.35
N CYS A 75 5.98 -2.11 2.60
CA CYS A 75 4.78 -2.71 3.19
C CYS A 75 5.09 -4.01 3.97
N GLU A 76 6.22 -4.65 3.72
CA GLU A 76 6.67 -5.85 4.42
C GLU A 76 6.87 -5.59 5.92
N SER A 77 7.24 -4.37 6.31
CA SER A 77 7.40 -3.97 7.71
C SER A 77 6.08 -3.56 8.39
N TRP A 78 4.99 -3.43 7.64
CA TRP A 78 3.74 -2.91 8.19
C TRP A 78 2.96 -3.96 8.96
N THR A 79 2.59 -3.64 10.20
CA THR A 79 1.60 -4.39 10.95
C THR A 79 0.21 -3.85 10.63
N ILE A 80 -0.49 -4.49 9.68
CA ILE A 80 -1.80 -4.02 9.23
C ILE A 80 -2.87 -4.48 10.22
N LYS A 81 -3.41 -3.54 11.00
CA LYS A 81 -4.57 -3.76 11.87
C LYS A 81 -5.87 -3.53 11.08
N LYS A 82 -6.98 -4.10 11.52
CA LYS A 82 -8.30 -4.05 10.87
C LYS A 82 -8.72 -2.64 10.39
N ALA A 83 -8.51 -1.61 11.19
CA ALA A 83 -8.81 -0.23 10.82
C ALA A 83 -7.96 0.34 9.66
N LYS A 84 -6.84 -0.31 9.36
CA LYS A 84 -5.93 0.09 8.27
C LYS A 84 -6.31 -0.59 6.96
N HIS A 85 -6.88 -1.81 7.01
CA HIS A 85 -7.47 -2.49 5.86
C HIS A 85 -8.51 -1.60 5.20
N GLN A 86 -9.42 -1.02 5.97
CA GLN A 86 -10.45 -0.12 5.45
C GLN A 86 -9.91 1.08 4.66
N ARG A 87 -8.73 1.59 5.02
CA ARG A 87 -8.08 2.69 4.28
C ARG A 87 -7.48 2.23 2.97
N ILE A 88 -6.92 1.03 2.96
CA ILE A 88 -6.35 0.41 1.76
C ILE A 88 -7.49 0.09 0.79
N ASP A 89 -8.58 -0.49 1.28
CA ASP A 89 -9.76 -0.79 0.48
C ASP A 89 -10.43 0.47 -0.07
N ALA A 90 -10.58 1.51 0.76
CA ALA A 90 -11.13 2.79 0.33
C ALA A 90 -10.25 3.45 -0.74
N PHE A 91 -8.93 3.30 -0.63
CA PHE A 91 -8.01 3.78 -1.63
C PHE A 91 -8.11 2.97 -2.92
N GLU A 92 -8.19 1.64 -2.84
CA GLU A 92 -8.37 0.75 -3.98
C GLU A 92 -9.65 1.10 -4.76
N LEU A 93 -10.76 1.30 -4.07
CA LEU A 93 -12.01 1.74 -4.67
C LEU A 93 -11.92 3.12 -5.32
N TRP A 94 -11.25 4.08 -4.66
CA TRP A 94 -11.02 5.41 -5.22
C TRP A 94 -10.25 5.34 -6.54
N TYR A 95 -9.23 4.54 -6.59
CA TYR A 95 -8.41 4.33 -7.75
C TYR A 95 -9.18 3.67 -8.90
N TRP A 96 -9.96 2.62 -8.62
CA TRP A 96 -10.81 1.96 -9.62
C TRP A 96 -11.89 2.88 -10.18
N ARG A 97 -12.54 3.67 -9.33
CA ARG A 97 -13.50 4.69 -9.78
C ARG A 97 -12.86 5.69 -10.73
N ARG A 98 -11.62 6.11 -10.44
CA ARG A 98 -10.90 7.05 -11.29
C ARG A 98 -10.53 6.43 -12.64
N LEU A 99 -10.13 5.17 -12.66
CA LEU A 99 -9.82 4.41 -13.87
C LEU A 99 -11.05 4.27 -14.77
N LEU A 100 -12.21 3.89 -14.20
CA LEU A 100 -13.48 3.75 -14.90
C LEU A 100 -14.17 5.10 -15.17
N ARG A 101 -13.59 6.23 -14.73
CA ARG A 101 -14.19 7.57 -14.83
C ARG A 101 -15.57 7.66 -14.20
N VAL A 102 -15.83 6.89 -13.18
CA VAL A 102 -17.05 6.95 -12.40
C VAL A 102 -16.92 8.07 -11.38
N PRO A 103 -17.68 9.18 -11.50
CA PRO A 103 -17.61 10.25 -10.53
C PRO A 103 -18.08 9.72 -9.18
N TRP A 104 -17.50 10.23 -8.13
CA TRP A 104 -17.83 9.83 -6.76
C TRP A 104 -19.31 10.13 -6.43
N THR A 105 -19.91 11.12 -7.10
CA THR A 105 -21.34 11.46 -7.00
C THR A 105 -22.27 10.44 -7.64
N ALA A 106 -21.76 9.59 -8.53
CA ALA A 106 -22.54 8.50 -9.08
C ALA A 106 -22.86 7.49 -7.98
N ARG A 107 -24.15 7.25 -7.74
CA ARG A 107 -24.64 6.27 -6.74
C ARG A 107 -24.41 4.83 -7.19
N ARG A 108 -23.20 4.54 -7.65
CA ARG A 108 -22.82 3.22 -8.10
C ARG A 108 -22.22 2.43 -6.93
N ALA A 109 -22.73 1.21 -6.72
CA ALA A 109 -22.27 0.36 -5.62
C ALA A 109 -20.81 -0.07 -5.82
N ASN A 110 -20.07 -0.23 -4.73
CA ASN A 110 -18.66 -0.59 -4.77
C ASN A 110 -18.43 -1.97 -5.39
N TRP A 111 -19.32 -2.93 -5.11
CA TRP A 111 -19.25 -4.28 -5.67
C TRP A 111 -19.37 -4.26 -7.21
N SER A 112 -20.24 -3.41 -7.76
CA SER A 112 -20.45 -3.28 -9.22
C SER A 112 -19.19 -2.75 -9.93
N ILE A 113 -18.38 -1.94 -9.25
CA ILE A 113 -17.11 -1.44 -9.77
C ILE A 113 -16.04 -2.54 -9.77
N LEU A 114 -15.97 -3.30 -8.70
CA LEU A 114 -15.04 -4.42 -8.57
C LEU A 114 -15.39 -5.55 -9.56
N GLU A 115 -16.66 -5.82 -9.79
CA GLU A 115 -17.12 -6.80 -10.76
C GLU A 115 -16.73 -6.43 -12.20
N GLU A 116 -16.87 -5.15 -12.57
CA GLU A 116 -16.51 -4.68 -13.92
C GLU A 116 -15.02 -4.81 -14.21
N ILE A 117 -14.18 -4.57 -13.20
CA ILE A 117 -12.73 -4.65 -13.36
C ILE A 117 -12.24 -6.08 -13.19
N SER A 118 -12.94 -6.87 -12.36
CA SER A 118 -12.55 -8.24 -11.98
C SER A 118 -11.04 -8.34 -11.66
N PRO A 119 -10.54 -7.54 -10.68
CA PRO A 119 -9.13 -7.53 -10.36
C PRO A 119 -8.71 -8.92 -9.89
N GLY A 120 -7.68 -9.50 -10.51
CA GLY A 120 -7.18 -10.82 -10.14
C GLY A 120 -6.71 -10.91 -8.68
N TYR A 121 -6.30 -9.78 -8.10
CA TYR A 121 -5.90 -9.64 -6.69
C TYR A 121 -6.27 -8.26 -6.17
N SER A 122 -6.73 -8.19 -4.92
CA SER A 122 -6.85 -6.91 -4.21
C SER A 122 -5.47 -6.35 -3.88
N LEU A 123 -5.38 -5.04 -3.66
CA LEU A 123 -4.14 -4.40 -3.24
C LEU A 123 -3.60 -5.01 -1.94
N GLU A 124 -4.48 -5.33 -1.01
CA GLU A 124 -4.13 -6.05 0.22
C GLU A 124 -3.56 -7.44 -0.06
N GLY A 125 -4.16 -8.19 -0.97
CA GLY A 125 -3.67 -9.52 -1.38
C GLY A 125 -2.25 -9.44 -1.96
N LEU A 126 -1.95 -8.42 -2.75
CA LEU A 126 -0.61 -8.16 -3.27
C LEU A 126 0.39 -7.80 -2.17
N MET A 127 -0.01 -6.98 -1.19
CA MET A 127 0.82 -6.65 -0.04
C MET A 127 1.14 -7.90 0.80
N LEU A 128 0.17 -8.76 1.03
CA LEU A 128 0.37 -10.04 1.73
C LEU A 128 1.32 -10.95 0.96
N LYS A 129 1.14 -11.06 -0.36
CA LYS A 129 2.04 -11.83 -1.22
C LYS A 129 3.49 -11.36 -1.10
N LEU A 130 3.73 -10.05 -1.15
CA LEU A 130 5.07 -9.49 -0.98
C LEU A 130 5.66 -9.79 0.40
N LYS A 131 4.87 -9.70 1.46
CA LYS A 131 5.31 -10.08 2.81
C LYS A 131 5.74 -11.54 2.86
N PHE A 132 4.96 -12.44 2.31
CA PHE A 132 5.30 -13.86 2.28
C PHE A 132 6.57 -14.11 1.46
N GLN A 133 6.72 -13.49 0.31
CA GLN A 133 7.93 -13.60 -0.50
C GLN A 133 9.17 -13.12 0.27
N TYR A 134 9.06 -11.99 0.97
CA TYR A 134 10.13 -11.47 1.80
C TYR A 134 10.50 -12.43 2.93
N LEU A 135 9.52 -12.98 3.64
CA LEU A 135 9.74 -13.95 4.72
C LEU A 135 10.40 -15.23 4.20
N VAL A 136 9.93 -15.77 3.08
CA VAL A 136 10.51 -16.97 2.46
C VAL A 136 11.98 -16.73 2.09
N THR A 137 12.27 -15.62 1.40
CA THR A 137 13.65 -15.26 1.03
C THR A 137 14.55 -15.10 2.26
N TRP A 138 13.99 -14.56 3.35
CA TRP A 138 14.72 -14.40 4.61
C TRP A 138 15.00 -15.75 5.30
N CYS A 139 14.01 -16.63 5.34
CA CYS A 139 14.17 -17.99 5.83
C CYS A 139 15.21 -18.79 5.04
N GLU A 140 15.19 -18.68 3.71
CA GLU A 140 16.19 -19.33 2.83
C GLU A 140 17.61 -18.84 3.12
N LYS A 141 17.79 -17.54 3.39
CA LYS A 141 19.10 -16.97 3.76
C LYS A 141 19.57 -17.37 5.14
N LEU A 142 18.65 -17.63 6.07
CA LEU A 142 18.98 -18.06 7.43
C LEU A 142 19.22 -19.57 7.55
N THR A 143 18.86 -20.36 6.54
CA THR A 143 19.09 -21.81 6.51
C THR A 143 20.14 -22.22 5.49
N PRO A 144 21.42 -21.84 5.64
CA PRO A 144 22.47 -22.19 4.69
C PRO A 144 22.85 -23.67 4.71
N TRP A 145 22.28 -24.47 5.63
CA TRP A 145 22.71 -25.85 5.94
C TRP A 145 21.98 -26.94 5.14
N LYS A 146 21.07 -26.61 4.22
CA LYS A 146 20.40 -27.63 3.38
C LYS A 146 20.61 -27.36 1.90
N ARG A 147 21.86 -27.48 1.45
CA ARG A 147 22.16 -27.91 0.07
C ARG A 147 22.98 -29.19 0.13
N PRO A 148 22.49 -30.27 -0.51
CA PRO A 148 23.27 -31.49 -0.68
C PRO A 148 24.51 -31.21 -1.52
#